data_4b1d5d5e05099978d8c679365aa93a38
#
_entry.id   4b1d5d5e05099978d8c679365aa93a38
#
_cell.length_a   1.000
_cell.length_b   1.000
_cell.length_c   1.000
_cell.angle_alpha   90.00
_cell.angle_beta   90.00
_cell.angle_gamma   90.00
#
_symmetry.space_group_name_H-M   'P 1'
#
loop_
_entity.id
_entity.type
_entity.pdbx_description
1 polymer ?
#
loop_
_entity_poly.entity_id
_entity_poly.type
_entity_poly.pdbx_seq_one_letter_code
_entity_poly.pdbx_strand_id
1 'polypeptide(L)'
;MKDFLKNVGATVVGLFLFSVIATVIGIMGIIGMVASTEATQTTSDNSVLVLKLDGIMEEQSSQNEIANWFSDNEDGVQGLQETLAAIKKAKTNKDIKGIYMEGGSLAADMAQMQEMRDALVDFKKSGKWIIAYGEAFSQGAYYVATTADKIYLNHVGVIDWHGIGGQVAFYKDILAKVGVKIIPFKCGKYKSATEPFTEEKMSEPSRQQTERYIGGWWNTICQAVSQSRGISVSTLNTYADQVLSMEPAENLVKYKLIDGLLYNDEIKDVIKKRLGLDKDDDIKQLSVADMENMKEETNGDEVAVYYTYGDIVDRVPKQNLLQNNHFIASEDVCDDLESLANDDNIKAVVIRVNSGGGSAYASEQLWHAVQKLKAKKPVVISMGGAAASGAYYLSCAANYIFAEPTTITGSIGIFGMVFNKSELMTQKLGIKYDEVKTNRNSTFGSADTPMTTEQMGFIQASINRGYILFKSRVAEGRKLSMENVEEVAQGHVYLGEDALKIKLVDELGGLDRAVAKAAALAKVKTWYTGSYPEPQGFMEQLLNSETVKGNFLDEQLHLTLGVLYEPFMLTRSLQQMDPIQARLPFRLQVN
;
A
#
# COMPACT_ATOMS: atom_id res chain seq x y z
N MET A 1 -50.84 -11.38 -38.70
CA MET A 1 -50.36 -10.29 -37.81
C MET A 1 -50.64 -10.57 -36.34
N LYS A 2 -51.87 -10.96 -35.92
CA LYS A 2 -52.16 -11.30 -34.51
C LYS A 2 -51.34 -12.47 -33.97
N ASP A 3 -51.18 -13.54 -34.72
CA ASP A 3 -50.39 -14.73 -34.27
C ASP A 3 -48.88 -14.46 -34.25
N PHE A 4 -48.35 -13.63 -35.16
CA PHE A 4 -46.96 -13.19 -35.12
C PHE A 4 -46.69 -12.37 -33.85
N LEU A 5 -47.53 -11.39 -33.50
CA LEU A 5 -47.37 -10.60 -32.28
C LEU A 5 -47.49 -11.44 -30.99
N LYS A 6 -48.36 -12.46 -31.02
CA LYS A 6 -48.53 -13.40 -29.92
C LYS A 6 -47.27 -14.27 -29.71
N ASN A 7 -46.68 -14.74 -30.81
CA ASN A 7 -45.44 -15.51 -30.73
C ASN A 7 -44.23 -14.65 -30.30
N VAL A 8 -44.11 -13.42 -30.82
CA VAL A 8 -43.07 -12.46 -30.36
C VAL A 8 -43.25 -12.16 -28.87
N GLY A 9 -44.49 -11.90 -28.42
CA GLY A 9 -44.74 -11.67 -26.98
C GLY A 9 -44.39 -12.88 -26.11
N ALA A 10 -44.73 -14.10 -26.56
CA ALA A 10 -44.35 -15.33 -25.84
C ALA A 10 -42.84 -15.54 -25.79
N THR A 11 -42.10 -15.23 -26.85
CA THR A 11 -40.61 -15.33 -26.88
C THR A 11 -39.98 -14.31 -25.94
N VAL A 12 -40.44 -13.06 -25.94
CA VAL A 12 -39.96 -12.02 -25.04
C VAL A 12 -40.19 -12.38 -23.57
N VAL A 13 -41.37 -12.86 -23.23
CA VAL A 13 -41.71 -13.34 -21.88
C VAL A 13 -40.83 -14.56 -21.50
N GLY A 14 -40.65 -15.50 -22.45
CA GLY A 14 -39.79 -16.67 -22.23
C GLY A 14 -38.34 -16.29 -21.97
N LEU A 15 -37.78 -15.36 -22.77
CA LEU A 15 -36.39 -14.84 -22.55
C LEU A 15 -36.25 -14.09 -21.24
N PHE A 16 -37.26 -13.30 -20.87
CA PHE A 16 -37.27 -12.59 -19.59
C PHE A 16 -37.31 -13.58 -18.40
N LEU A 17 -38.20 -14.58 -18.44
CA LEU A 17 -38.25 -15.62 -17.40
C LEU A 17 -36.94 -16.42 -17.33
N PHE A 18 -36.38 -16.79 -18.49
CA PHE A 18 -35.09 -17.47 -18.54
C PHE A 18 -33.97 -16.62 -17.93
N SER A 19 -33.90 -15.33 -18.26
CA SER A 19 -32.96 -14.39 -17.69
C SER A 19 -33.09 -14.29 -16.16
N VAL A 20 -34.32 -14.16 -15.65
CA VAL A 20 -34.59 -14.13 -14.21
C VAL A 20 -34.16 -15.43 -13.52
N ILE A 21 -34.48 -16.58 -14.09
CA ILE A 21 -34.13 -17.90 -13.54
C ILE A 21 -32.60 -18.07 -13.56
N ALA A 22 -31.92 -17.72 -14.66
CA ALA A 22 -30.48 -17.79 -14.79
C ALA A 22 -29.79 -16.87 -13.76
N THR A 23 -30.32 -15.67 -13.55
CA THR A 23 -29.82 -14.73 -12.52
C THR A 23 -30.00 -15.30 -11.11
N VAL A 24 -31.17 -15.87 -10.80
CA VAL A 24 -31.42 -16.49 -9.46
C VAL A 24 -30.48 -17.69 -9.22
N ILE A 25 -30.30 -18.55 -10.24
CA ILE A 25 -29.35 -19.68 -10.12
C ILE A 25 -27.92 -19.18 -9.96
N GLY A 26 -27.51 -18.13 -10.69
CA GLY A 26 -26.21 -17.49 -10.55
C GLY A 26 -26.01 -16.95 -9.14
N ILE A 27 -26.97 -16.20 -8.61
CA ILE A 27 -26.92 -15.66 -7.24
C ILE A 27 -26.87 -16.79 -6.19
N MET A 28 -27.69 -17.85 -6.34
CA MET A 28 -27.62 -19.00 -5.42
C MET A 28 -26.30 -19.76 -5.51
N GLY A 29 -25.71 -19.86 -6.70
CA GLY A 29 -24.37 -20.44 -6.90
C GLY A 29 -23.30 -19.63 -6.15
N ILE A 30 -23.35 -18.32 -6.27
CA ILE A 30 -22.44 -17.38 -5.58
C ILE A 30 -22.63 -17.46 -4.06
N ILE A 31 -23.87 -17.41 -3.56
CA ILE A 31 -24.16 -17.56 -2.13
C ILE A 31 -23.66 -18.90 -1.60
N GLY A 32 -23.81 -19.99 -2.37
CA GLY A 32 -23.29 -21.30 -2.01
C GLY A 32 -21.76 -21.35 -1.95
N MET A 33 -21.06 -20.67 -2.86
CA MET A 33 -19.60 -20.53 -2.82
C MET A 33 -19.13 -19.70 -1.61
N VAL A 34 -19.72 -18.54 -1.38
CA VAL A 34 -19.40 -17.69 -0.22
C VAL A 34 -19.63 -18.45 1.10
N ALA A 35 -20.77 -19.14 1.24
CA ALA A 35 -21.06 -19.95 2.43
C ALA A 35 -20.10 -21.14 2.60
N SER A 36 -19.51 -21.65 1.53
CA SER A 36 -18.48 -22.71 1.62
C SER A 36 -17.12 -22.15 2.05
N THR A 37 -16.84 -20.90 1.77
CA THR A 37 -15.61 -20.21 2.18
C THR A 37 -15.63 -19.84 3.68
N GLU A 38 -16.82 -19.59 4.25
CA GLU A 38 -17.00 -19.32 5.68
C GLU A 38 -17.03 -20.58 6.56
N ALA A 39 -16.86 -21.77 5.99
CA ALA A 39 -16.85 -23.01 6.76
C ALA A 39 -15.64 -23.04 7.71
N THR A 40 -15.89 -23.13 9.03
CA THR A 40 -14.84 -23.18 10.06
C THR A 40 -13.86 -24.31 9.77
N GLN A 41 -12.63 -23.96 9.44
CA GLN A 41 -11.56 -24.91 9.20
C GLN A 41 -11.06 -25.48 10.52
N THR A 42 -10.89 -26.81 10.58
CA THR A 42 -10.25 -27.49 11.71
C THR A 42 -8.86 -27.93 11.30
N THR A 43 -7.86 -27.60 12.11
CA THR A 43 -6.51 -28.13 11.88
C THR A 43 -6.49 -29.65 12.08
N SER A 44 -5.74 -30.32 11.26
CA SER A 44 -5.39 -31.73 11.47
C SER A 44 -3.93 -31.84 11.92
N ASP A 45 -3.65 -32.81 12.76
CA ASP A 45 -2.27 -33.03 13.25
C ASP A 45 -1.28 -33.17 12.07
N ASN A 46 -0.06 -32.71 12.28
CA ASN A 46 1.01 -32.69 11.27
C ASN A 46 0.78 -31.74 10.07
N SER A 47 0.08 -30.62 10.26
CA SER A 47 -0.11 -29.61 9.22
C SER A 47 1.09 -28.66 9.09
N VAL A 48 1.20 -28.04 7.92
CA VAL A 48 2.21 -27.03 7.57
C VAL A 48 1.51 -25.77 7.06
N LEU A 49 1.84 -24.61 7.60
CA LEU A 49 1.39 -23.33 7.01
C LEU A 49 2.24 -23.04 5.77
N VAL A 50 1.57 -22.77 4.64
CA VAL A 50 2.21 -22.35 3.40
C VAL A 50 2.09 -20.83 3.27
N LEU A 51 3.22 -20.15 3.08
CA LEU A 51 3.29 -18.73 2.80
C LEU A 51 3.87 -18.52 1.40
N LYS A 52 3.11 -17.89 0.53
CA LYS A 52 3.57 -17.51 -0.81
C LYS A 52 4.30 -16.18 -0.73
N LEU A 53 5.55 -16.10 -1.18
CA LEU A 53 6.33 -14.88 -1.32
C LEU A 53 6.25 -14.38 -2.77
N ASP A 54 5.03 -14.21 -3.27
CA ASP A 54 4.73 -13.86 -4.66
C ASP A 54 3.51 -12.94 -4.74
N GLY A 55 3.34 -12.22 -5.88
CA GLY A 55 2.23 -11.31 -6.08
C GLY A 55 2.37 -9.98 -5.32
N ILE A 56 1.25 -9.27 -5.14
CA ILE A 56 1.20 -7.95 -4.51
C ILE A 56 0.73 -8.09 -3.06
N MET A 57 1.44 -7.45 -2.13
CA MET A 57 1.03 -7.36 -0.72
C MET A 57 0.48 -5.97 -0.41
N GLU A 58 -0.73 -5.94 0.09
CA GLU A 58 -1.39 -4.75 0.63
C GLU A 58 -1.54 -4.83 2.15
N GLU A 59 -2.08 -3.80 2.80
CA GLU A 59 -2.29 -3.83 4.26
C GLU A 59 -3.34 -4.88 4.67
N GLN A 60 -4.36 -5.07 3.84
CA GLN A 60 -5.40 -6.09 4.00
C GLN A 60 -5.64 -6.79 2.66
N SER A 61 -6.08 -8.05 2.70
CA SER A 61 -6.49 -8.76 1.48
C SER A 61 -7.61 -8.00 0.78
N SER A 62 -7.59 -7.99 -0.56
CA SER A 62 -8.61 -7.28 -1.32
C SER A 62 -9.99 -7.86 -1.03
N GLN A 63 -10.87 -7.02 -0.51
CA GLN A 63 -12.27 -7.34 -0.24
C GLN A 63 -13.13 -7.38 -1.51
N ASN A 64 -12.56 -7.01 -2.67
CA ASN A 64 -13.29 -7.05 -3.94
C ASN A 64 -13.14 -8.41 -4.61
N GLU A 65 -13.90 -9.39 -4.14
CA GLU A 65 -13.93 -10.75 -4.70
C GLU A 65 -14.24 -10.75 -6.20
N ILE A 66 -15.05 -9.79 -6.67
CA ILE A 66 -15.41 -9.67 -8.09
C ILE A 66 -14.19 -9.26 -8.90
N ALA A 67 -13.42 -8.28 -8.44
CA ALA A 67 -12.19 -7.87 -9.13
C ALA A 67 -11.15 -9.00 -9.13
N ASN A 68 -11.05 -9.76 -8.05
CA ASN A 68 -10.15 -10.92 -7.96
C ASN A 68 -10.53 -12.04 -8.94
N TRP A 69 -11.82 -12.27 -9.19
CA TRP A 69 -12.27 -13.28 -10.16
C TRP A 69 -12.01 -12.88 -11.62
N PHE A 70 -11.94 -11.59 -11.92
CA PHE A 70 -11.69 -11.07 -13.26
C PHE A 70 -10.25 -10.57 -13.45
N SER A 71 -9.41 -10.64 -12.41
CA SER A 71 -7.98 -10.33 -12.54
C SER A 71 -7.27 -11.54 -13.17
N ASP A 72 -6.46 -11.31 -14.20
CA ASP A 72 -5.57 -12.33 -14.79
C ASP A 72 -4.41 -12.72 -13.83
N ASN A 73 -4.36 -12.15 -12.63
CA ASN A 73 -3.35 -12.47 -11.63
C ASN A 73 -3.77 -13.73 -10.87
N GLU A 74 -3.22 -14.88 -11.26
CA GLU A 74 -3.43 -16.17 -10.59
C GLU A 74 -3.02 -16.14 -9.09
N ASP A 75 -2.16 -15.20 -8.69
CA ASP A 75 -1.60 -15.10 -7.33
C ASP A 75 -2.30 -14.09 -6.42
N GLY A 76 -3.25 -13.32 -6.92
CA GLY A 76 -4.10 -12.43 -6.13
C GLY A 76 -3.37 -11.33 -5.34
N VAL A 77 -4.14 -10.52 -4.63
CA VAL A 77 -3.63 -9.56 -3.65
C VAL A 77 -3.60 -10.24 -2.28
N GLN A 78 -2.43 -10.28 -1.65
CA GLN A 78 -2.23 -10.81 -0.30
C GLN A 78 -2.34 -9.69 0.74
N GLY A 79 -2.98 -9.96 1.86
CA GLY A 79 -3.04 -9.02 2.98
C GLY A 79 -1.93 -9.27 4.00
N LEU A 80 -1.25 -8.21 4.40
CA LEU A 80 -0.25 -8.26 5.47
C LEU A 80 -0.91 -8.66 6.79
N GLN A 81 -2.09 -8.08 7.10
CA GLN A 81 -2.83 -8.37 8.32
C GLN A 81 -3.11 -9.87 8.46
N GLU A 82 -3.67 -10.48 7.42
CA GLU A 82 -4.05 -11.88 7.39
C GLU A 82 -2.82 -12.78 7.48
N THR A 83 -1.74 -12.40 6.78
CA THR A 83 -0.45 -13.11 6.82
C THR A 83 0.16 -13.10 8.22
N LEU A 84 0.21 -11.93 8.88
CA LEU A 84 0.74 -11.82 10.24
C LEU A 84 -0.13 -12.59 11.26
N ALA A 85 -1.46 -12.52 11.12
CA ALA A 85 -2.39 -13.29 11.95
C ALA A 85 -2.21 -14.80 11.75
N ALA A 86 -2.05 -15.27 10.51
CA ALA A 86 -1.78 -16.68 10.20
C ALA A 86 -0.48 -17.19 10.84
N ILE A 87 0.62 -16.42 10.75
CA ILE A 87 1.90 -16.74 11.38
C ILE A 87 1.75 -16.82 12.91
N LYS A 88 1.02 -15.88 13.52
CA LYS A 88 0.77 -15.83 14.96
C LYS A 88 -0.07 -17.01 15.43
N LYS A 89 -1.15 -17.36 14.73
CA LYS A 89 -1.96 -18.56 14.98
C LYS A 89 -1.12 -19.83 14.84
N ALA A 90 -0.33 -19.94 13.77
CA ALA A 90 0.55 -21.09 13.54
C ALA A 90 1.60 -21.29 14.65
N LYS A 91 2.10 -20.19 15.25
CA LYS A 91 3.05 -20.25 16.37
C LYS A 91 2.48 -21.00 17.57
N THR A 92 1.24 -20.77 17.93
CA THR A 92 0.59 -21.32 19.12
C THR A 92 -0.14 -22.64 18.86
N ASN A 93 -0.59 -22.90 17.64
CA ASN A 93 -1.33 -24.10 17.27
C ASN A 93 -0.42 -25.34 17.29
N LYS A 94 -0.80 -26.38 18.05
CA LYS A 94 0.01 -27.61 18.26
C LYS A 94 0.04 -28.53 17.03
N ASP A 95 -0.98 -28.46 16.18
CA ASP A 95 -1.11 -29.30 14.99
C ASP A 95 -0.20 -28.84 13.85
N ILE A 96 0.12 -27.54 13.81
CA ILE A 96 1.02 -26.96 12.83
C ILE A 96 2.47 -27.13 13.27
N LYS A 97 3.27 -27.85 12.49
CA LYS A 97 4.64 -28.24 12.83
C LYS A 97 5.71 -27.27 12.27
N GLY A 98 5.38 -26.54 11.22
CA GLY A 98 6.32 -25.61 10.59
C GLY A 98 5.65 -24.71 9.56
N ILE A 99 6.47 -23.84 8.97
CA ILE A 99 6.09 -22.98 7.85
C ILE A 99 6.89 -23.39 6.62
N TYR A 100 6.21 -23.52 5.49
CA TYR A 100 6.82 -23.66 4.18
C TYR A 100 6.59 -22.36 3.39
N MET A 101 7.69 -21.71 2.98
CA MET A 101 7.65 -20.51 2.16
C MET A 101 7.90 -20.85 0.70
N GLU A 102 6.98 -20.50 -0.17
CA GLU A 102 7.11 -20.60 -1.61
C GLU A 102 7.69 -19.29 -2.16
N GLY A 103 8.85 -19.37 -2.79
CA GLY A 103 9.55 -18.22 -3.36
C GLY A 103 8.93 -17.76 -4.67
N GLY A 104 8.98 -16.46 -4.92
CA GLY A 104 8.48 -15.83 -6.13
C GLY A 104 8.89 -14.36 -6.22
N SER A 105 8.06 -13.54 -6.83
CA SER A 105 8.25 -12.10 -6.99
C SER A 105 7.26 -11.34 -6.10
N LEU A 106 7.62 -11.17 -4.83
CA LEU A 106 6.82 -10.43 -3.87
C LEU A 106 7.01 -8.92 -4.07
N ALA A 107 5.94 -8.23 -4.43
CA ALA A 107 5.84 -6.77 -4.47
C ALA A 107 5.21 -6.27 -3.17
N ALA A 108 6.02 -5.77 -2.25
CA ALA A 108 5.61 -5.28 -0.95
C ALA A 108 6.46 -4.07 -0.53
N ASP A 109 5.94 -3.26 0.38
CA ASP A 109 6.72 -2.20 1.01
C ASP A 109 7.81 -2.77 1.92
N MET A 110 8.92 -2.05 2.06
CA MET A 110 10.03 -2.47 2.93
C MET A 110 9.58 -2.68 4.39
N ALA A 111 8.67 -1.85 4.90
CA ALA A 111 8.14 -2.01 6.24
C ALA A 111 7.27 -3.26 6.37
N GLN A 112 6.44 -3.57 5.37
CA GLN A 112 5.62 -4.80 5.34
C GLN A 112 6.50 -6.05 5.37
N MET A 113 7.54 -6.09 4.52
CA MET A 113 8.52 -7.19 4.50
C MET A 113 9.27 -7.31 5.84
N GLN A 114 9.55 -6.19 6.52
CA GLN A 114 10.17 -6.19 7.83
C GLN A 114 9.23 -6.76 8.89
N GLU A 115 7.96 -6.36 8.93
CA GLU A 115 6.96 -6.92 9.84
C GLU A 115 6.78 -8.43 9.63
N MET A 116 6.74 -8.90 8.37
CA MET A 116 6.73 -10.34 8.07
C MET A 116 7.95 -11.06 8.64
N ARG A 117 9.16 -10.49 8.45
CA ARG A 117 10.38 -11.09 9.02
C ARG A 117 10.32 -11.16 10.53
N ASP A 118 9.88 -10.09 11.20
CA ASP A 118 9.79 -10.04 12.65
C ASP A 118 8.79 -11.07 13.18
N ALA A 119 7.65 -11.26 12.51
CA ALA A 119 6.69 -12.31 12.82
C ALA A 119 7.27 -13.73 12.63
N LEU A 120 8.03 -13.96 11.56
CA LEU A 120 8.70 -15.25 11.31
C LEU A 120 9.81 -15.54 12.31
N VAL A 121 10.60 -14.53 12.69
CA VAL A 121 11.62 -14.63 13.75
C VAL A 121 10.95 -14.94 15.10
N ASP A 122 9.80 -14.30 15.38
CA ASP A 122 9.02 -14.59 16.59
C ASP A 122 8.39 -16.00 16.56
N PHE A 123 7.93 -16.44 15.38
CA PHE A 123 7.45 -17.82 15.18
C PHE A 123 8.52 -18.86 15.53
N LYS A 124 9.78 -18.64 15.13
CA LYS A 124 10.90 -19.57 15.44
C LYS A 124 11.14 -19.75 16.93
N LYS A 125 10.74 -18.81 17.79
CA LYS A 125 10.82 -18.98 19.26
C LYS A 125 9.93 -20.10 19.78
N SER A 126 8.95 -20.58 18.99
CA SER A 126 8.17 -21.80 19.31
C SER A 126 8.92 -23.10 19.15
N GLY A 127 10.12 -23.07 18.54
CA GLY A 127 10.91 -24.27 18.20
C GLY A 127 10.47 -24.97 16.92
N LYS A 128 9.47 -24.44 16.21
CA LYS A 128 9.00 -24.97 14.93
C LYS A 128 9.93 -24.53 13.80
N TRP A 129 9.99 -25.34 12.73
CA TRP A 129 10.88 -25.10 11.60
C TRP A 129 10.26 -24.18 10.54
N ILE A 130 11.12 -23.51 9.77
CA ILE A 130 10.77 -22.77 8.56
C ILE A 130 11.65 -23.26 7.43
N ILE A 131 11.06 -23.65 6.30
CA ILE A 131 11.76 -24.03 5.07
C ILE A 131 11.28 -23.15 3.94
N ALA A 132 12.20 -22.63 3.11
CA ALA A 132 11.89 -21.90 1.90
C ALA A 132 12.36 -22.67 0.67
N TYR A 133 11.57 -22.65 -0.39
CA TYR A 133 11.92 -23.16 -1.71
C TYR A 133 11.33 -22.28 -2.78
N GLY A 134 12.05 -22.06 -3.88
CA GLY A 134 11.57 -21.30 -5.02
C GLY A 134 12.26 -21.70 -6.32
N GLU A 135 11.61 -21.39 -7.42
CA GLU A 135 12.23 -21.36 -8.77
C GLU A 135 12.88 -20.00 -9.00
N ALA A 136 12.34 -18.96 -8.38
CA ALA A 136 12.91 -17.63 -8.35
C ALA A 136 12.65 -16.97 -6.99
N PHE A 137 13.52 -16.03 -6.61
CA PHE A 137 13.30 -15.12 -5.51
C PHE A 137 13.63 -13.69 -5.96
N SER A 138 12.65 -12.78 -5.91
CA SER A 138 12.96 -11.36 -5.94
C SER A 138 13.77 -10.96 -4.71
N GLN A 139 14.44 -9.80 -4.72
CA GLN A 139 15.23 -9.33 -3.56
C GLN A 139 14.39 -9.25 -2.29
N GLY A 140 13.14 -8.77 -2.42
CA GLY A 140 12.19 -8.70 -1.32
C GLY A 140 11.79 -10.07 -0.80
N ALA A 141 11.42 -11.00 -1.70
CA ALA A 141 11.10 -12.38 -1.35
C ALA A 141 12.29 -13.08 -0.67
N TYR A 142 13.51 -12.91 -1.21
CA TYR A 142 14.71 -13.48 -0.62
C TYR A 142 15.01 -12.88 0.76
N TYR A 143 14.83 -11.57 0.92
CA TYR A 143 14.97 -10.91 2.23
C TYR A 143 14.07 -11.55 3.29
N VAL A 144 12.81 -11.83 2.97
CA VAL A 144 11.89 -12.56 3.87
C VAL A 144 12.33 -14.01 4.05
N ALA A 145 12.65 -14.71 2.96
CA ALA A 145 13.04 -16.12 2.96
C ALA A 145 14.30 -16.40 3.81
N THR A 146 15.20 -15.40 3.99
CA THR A 146 16.39 -15.57 4.85
C THR A 146 16.09 -15.75 6.34
N THR A 147 14.82 -15.70 6.78
CA THR A 147 14.39 -16.13 8.11
C THR A 147 14.31 -17.66 8.24
N ALA A 148 14.25 -18.40 7.12
CA ALA A 148 14.15 -19.86 7.11
C ALA A 148 15.39 -20.55 7.72
N ASP A 149 15.17 -21.75 8.25
CA ASP A 149 16.26 -22.64 8.70
C ASP A 149 17.01 -23.23 7.51
N LYS A 150 16.30 -23.43 6.38
CA LYS A 150 16.84 -23.91 5.11
C LYS A 150 16.18 -23.19 3.94
N ILE A 151 17.01 -22.77 2.98
CA ILE A 151 16.57 -22.18 1.73
C ILE A 151 17.07 -23.08 0.60
N TYR A 152 16.15 -23.54 -0.21
CA TYR A 152 16.44 -24.34 -1.40
C TYR A 152 15.98 -23.60 -2.66
N LEU A 153 16.67 -23.86 -3.75
CA LEU A 153 16.37 -23.25 -5.05
C LEU A 153 16.30 -24.36 -6.10
N ASN A 154 15.52 -24.16 -7.14
CA ASN A 154 15.53 -25.06 -8.30
C ASN A 154 16.91 -25.07 -8.95
N HIS A 155 17.29 -26.18 -9.60
CA HIS A 155 18.59 -26.32 -10.28
C HIS A 155 18.86 -25.29 -11.38
N VAL A 156 17.79 -24.73 -11.97
CA VAL A 156 17.85 -23.62 -12.94
C VAL A 156 17.22 -22.35 -12.40
N GLY A 157 17.03 -22.29 -11.09
CA GLY A 157 16.41 -21.17 -10.41
C GLY A 157 17.35 -19.98 -10.26
N VAL A 158 16.78 -18.83 -9.91
CA VAL A 158 17.50 -17.56 -9.78
C VAL A 158 17.17 -16.83 -8.47
N ILE A 159 18.15 -16.09 -7.97
CA ILE A 159 17.91 -15.06 -6.94
C ILE A 159 18.21 -13.72 -7.58
N ASP A 160 17.24 -12.83 -7.56
CA ASP A 160 17.46 -11.46 -7.96
C ASP A 160 18.22 -10.73 -6.84
N TRP A 161 19.45 -10.29 -7.15
CA TRP A 161 20.32 -9.64 -6.19
C TRP A 161 21.23 -8.65 -6.91
N HIS A 162 20.77 -7.38 -7.03
CA HIS A 162 21.45 -6.34 -7.80
C HIS A 162 21.37 -4.95 -7.13
N GLY A 163 20.83 -4.86 -5.90
CA GLY A 163 20.67 -3.61 -5.18
C GLY A 163 19.35 -2.89 -5.49
N ILE A 164 19.18 -1.71 -4.91
CA ILE A 164 17.98 -0.89 -5.11
C ILE A 164 18.36 0.35 -5.92
N GLY A 165 17.70 0.54 -7.04
CA GLY A 165 17.85 1.70 -7.90
C GLY A 165 16.54 2.12 -8.52
N GLY A 166 16.45 3.36 -9.00
CA GLY A 166 15.27 3.88 -9.66
C GLY A 166 15.62 4.97 -10.67
N GLN A 167 14.82 5.06 -11.73
CA GLN A 167 14.89 6.12 -12.72
C GLN A 167 13.66 7.01 -12.57
N VAL A 168 13.88 8.32 -12.46
CA VAL A 168 12.81 9.31 -12.45
C VAL A 168 12.71 9.95 -13.82
N ALA A 169 11.54 9.84 -14.45
CA ALA A 169 11.26 10.48 -15.73
C ALA A 169 10.92 11.97 -15.53
N PHE A 170 11.43 12.81 -16.43
CA PHE A 170 11.18 14.26 -16.45
C PHE A 170 10.43 14.63 -17.72
N TYR A 171 9.27 15.25 -17.57
CA TYR A 171 8.29 15.48 -18.64
C TYR A 171 8.25 16.93 -19.13
N LYS A 172 9.07 17.83 -18.56
CA LYS A 172 9.10 19.26 -18.90
C LYS A 172 9.17 19.51 -20.41
N ASP A 173 10.12 18.85 -21.09
CA ASP A 173 10.38 19.11 -22.50
C ASP A 173 9.27 18.58 -23.42
N ILE A 174 8.71 17.40 -23.13
CA ILE A 174 7.59 16.87 -23.90
C ILE A 174 6.34 17.73 -23.73
N LEU A 175 6.07 18.22 -22.52
CA LEU A 175 4.97 19.14 -22.25
C LEU A 175 5.16 20.45 -23.01
N ALA A 176 6.37 21.01 -23.01
CA ALA A 176 6.69 22.22 -23.77
C ALA A 176 6.49 22.03 -25.29
N LYS A 177 6.88 20.87 -25.85
CA LYS A 177 6.67 20.56 -27.28
C LYS A 177 5.20 20.59 -27.68
N VAL A 178 4.30 20.14 -26.80
CA VAL A 178 2.85 20.20 -27.04
C VAL A 178 2.21 21.53 -26.63
N GLY A 179 2.99 22.49 -26.12
CA GLY A 179 2.50 23.82 -25.73
C GLY A 179 1.79 23.83 -24.37
N VAL A 180 2.15 22.91 -23.47
CA VAL A 180 1.67 22.87 -22.08
C VAL A 180 2.81 23.22 -21.15
N LYS A 181 2.55 24.08 -20.17
CA LYS A 181 3.51 24.48 -19.14
C LYS A 181 2.92 24.25 -17.75
N ILE A 182 3.68 23.58 -16.89
CA ILE A 182 3.32 23.42 -15.47
C ILE A 182 3.92 24.60 -14.68
N ILE A 183 3.09 25.26 -13.88
CA ILE A 183 3.50 26.33 -12.97
C ILE A 183 3.48 25.75 -11.54
N PRO A 184 4.65 25.56 -10.90
CA PRO A 184 4.72 25.02 -9.55
C PRO A 184 4.53 26.13 -8.51
N PHE A 185 3.82 25.79 -7.44
CA PHE A 185 3.71 26.56 -6.20
C PHE A 185 4.10 25.64 -5.07
N LYS A 186 5.16 25.92 -4.33
CA LYS A 186 5.64 25.01 -3.27
C LYS A 186 6.27 25.75 -2.10
N CYS A 187 6.25 25.12 -0.93
CA CYS A 187 6.99 25.51 0.24
C CYS A 187 8.00 24.42 0.60
N GLY A 188 9.25 24.86 0.82
CA GLY A 188 10.35 23.99 1.22
C GLY A 188 11.17 23.42 0.06
N LYS A 189 12.47 23.31 0.31
CA LYS A 189 13.48 22.92 -0.70
C LYS A 189 13.45 21.43 -1.06
N TYR A 190 12.88 20.59 -0.20
CA TYR A 190 12.78 19.16 -0.38
C TYR A 190 11.44 18.70 -0.98
N LYS A 191 10.45 19.60 -1.13
CA LYS A 191 9.15 19.27 -1.74
C LYS A 191 9.30 19.14 -3.25
N SER A 192 9.77 17.99 -3.71
CA SER A 192 10.22 17.72 -5.09
C SER A 192 9.13 17.14 -6.01
N ALA A 193 7.87 17.00 -5.53
CA ALA A 193 6.76 16.43 -6.32
C ALA A 193 6.49 17.15 -7.66
N THR A 194 6.88 18.42 -7.78
CA THR A 194 6.73 19.20 -9.02
C THR A 194 7.88 19.03 -9.99
N GLU A 195 9.05 18.56 -9.54
CA GLU A 195 10.28 18.51 -10.35
C GLU A 195 10.16 17.69 -11.64
N PRO A 196 9.49 16.51 -11.65
CA PRO A 196 9.30 15.76 -12.88
C PRO A 196 8.65 16.55 -14.02
N PHE A 197 7.88 17.57 -13.70
CA PHE A 197 7.15 18.40 -14.67
C PHE A 197 7.80 19.76 -14.96
N THR A 198 8.73 20.20 -14.12
CA THR A 198 9.31 21.55 -14.19
C THR A 198 10.80 21.58 -14.39
N GLU A 199 11.49 20.47 -14.12
CA GLU A 199 12.92 20.34 -14.22
C GLU A 199 13.33 19.29 -15.27
N GLU A 200 14.62 19.20 -15.58
CA GLU A 200 15.21 18.19 -16.48
C GLU A 200 15.93 17.07 -15.72
N LYS A 201 16.13 17.25 -14.42
CA LYS A 201 16.78 16.31 -13.51
C LYS A 201 16.39 16.62 -12.07
N MET A 202 16.65 15.69 -11.16
CA MET A 202 16.50 15.93 -9.72
C MET A 202 17.32 17.12 -9.25
N SER A 203 16.73 17.95 -8.40
CA SER A 203 17.48 18.91 -7.61
C SER A 203 18.41 18.21 -6.62
N GLU A 204 19.45 18.92 -6.16
CA GLU A 204 20.37 18.36 -5.16
C GLU A 204 19.67 17.90 -3.87
N PRO A 205 18.73 18.68 -3.26
CA PRO A 205 17.96 18.22 -2.12
C PRO A 205 17.12 16.97 -2.40
N SER A 206 16.51 16.87 -3.60
CA SER A 206 15.75 15.70 -4.02
C SER A 206 16.63 14.47 -4.14
N ARG A 207 17.80 14.62 -4.75
CA ARG A 207 18.79 13.54 -4.88
C ARG A 207 19.28 13.03 -3.52
N GLN A 208 19.70 13.93 -2.63
CA GLN A 208 20.21 13.59 -1.30
C GLN A 208 19.20 12.78 -0.47
N GLN A 209 17.93 13.21 -0.42
CA GLN A 209 16.92 12.46 0.32
C GLN A 209 16.62 11.11 -0.33
N THR A 210 16.62 11.03 -1.68
CA THR A 210 16.41 9.76 -2.41
C THR A 210 17.53 8.77 -2.12
N GLU A 211 18.79 9.20 -2.24
CA GLU A 211 19.97 8.37 -1.91
C GLU A 211 19.94 7.89 -0.44
N ARG A 212 19.49 8.75 0.49
CA ARG A 212 19.39 8.39 1.91
C ARG A 212 18.41 7.25 2.14
N TYR A 213 17.17 7.30 1.57
CA TYR A 213 16.19 6.27 1.86
C TYR A 213 16.43 4.98 1.07
N ILE A 214 16.79 5.01 -0.22
CA ILE A 214 17.13 3.78 -0.96
C ILE A 214 18.38 3.10 -0.38
N GLY A 215 19.39 3.89 0.00
CA GLY A 215 20.58 3.37 0.68
C GLY A 215 20.27 2.77 2.05
N GLY A 216 19.33 3.36 2.80
CA GLY A 216 18.88 2.83 4.08
C GLY A 216 18.13 1.50 3.92
N TRP A 217 17.24 1.39 2.96
CA TRP A 217 16.55 0.14 2.63
C TRP A 217 17.53 -0.97 2.26
N TRP A 218 18.44 -0.67 1.32
CA TRP A 218 19.46 -1.63 0.90
C TRP A 218 20.35 -2.08 2.06
N ASN A 219 20.77 -1.15 2.91
CA ASN A 219 21.54 -1.48 4.10
C ASN A 219 20.77 -2.39 5.07
N THR A 220 19.47 -2.15 5.27
CA THR A 220 18.61 -3.01 6.11
C THR A 220 18.52 -4.42 5.55
N ILE A 221 18.33 -4.57 4.24
CA ILE A 221 18.33 -5.88 3.57
C ILE A 221 19.67 -6.58 3.75
N CYS A 222 20.78 -5.90 3.44
CA CYS A 222 22.12 -6.47 3.55
C CYS A 222 22.46 -6.88 4.99
N GLN A 223 22.10 -6.09 6.00
CA GLN A 223 22.35 -6.42 7.40
C GLN A 223 21.57 -7.68 7.83
N ALA A 224 20.29 -7.77 7.47
CA ALA A 224 19.47 -8.93 7.81
C ALA A 224 19.95 -10.21 7.12
N VAL A 225 20.29 -10.13 5.83
CA VAL A 225 20.86 -11.26 5.09
C VAL A 225 22.24 -11.64 5.66
N SER A 226 23.08 -10.66 5.99
CA SER A 226 24.39 -10.88 6.65
C SER A 226 24.24 -11.67 7.95
N GLN A 227 23.31 -11.28 8.80
CA GLN A 227 23.04 -11.96 10.07
C GLN A 227 22.51 -13.38 9.86
N SER A 228 21.61 -13.56 8.91
CA SER A 228 20.96 -14.85 8.65
C SER A 228 21.86 -15.86 7.95
N ARG A 229 22.71 -15.39 7.01
CA ARG A 229 23.54 -16.24 6.14
C ARG A 229 25.02 -16.28 6.53
N GLY A 230 25.45 -15.41 7.46
CA GLY A 230 26.87 -15.31 7.86
C GLY A 230 27.78 -14.76 6.75
N ILE A 231 27.24 -13.92 5.86
CA ILE A 231 27.97 -13.27 4.76
C ILE A 231 28.19 -11.81 5.13
N SER A 232 29.40 -11.26 4.90
CA SER A 232 29.63 -9.85 5.22
C SER A 232 28.82 -8.91 4.33
N VAL A 233 28.39 -7.75 4.85
CA VAL A 233 27.68 -6.72 4.08
C VAL A 233 28.52 -6.28 2.86
N SER A 234 29.84 -6.18 3.00
CA SER A 234 30.74 -5.86 1.87
C SER A 234 30.66 -6.92 0.77
N THR A 235 30.66 -8.21 1.14
CA THR A 235 30.52 -9.31 0.18
C THR A 235 29.17 -9.29 -0.51
N LEU A 236 28.08 -9.02 0.23
CA LEU A 236 26.74 -8.90 -0.34
C LEU A 236 26.65 -7.76 -1.37
N ASN A 237 27.31 -6.63 -1.12
CA ASN A 237 27.41 -5.55 -2.10
C ASN A 237 28.22 -5.97 -3.34
N THR A 238 29.32 -6.70 -3.17
CA THR A 238 30.08 -7.25 -4.31
C THR A 238 29.21 -8.18 -5.16
N TYR A 239 28.39 -9.02 -4.51
CA TYR A 239 27.46 -9.89 -5.21
C TYR A 239 26.38 -9.11 -5.97
N ALA A 240 25.88 -8.01 -5.41
CA ALA A 240 24.92 -7.14 -6.10
C ALA A 240 25.52 -6.52 -7.37
N ASP A 241 26.78 -6.09 -7.33
CA ASP A 241 27.48 -5.56 -8.50
C ASP A 241 27.70 -6.62 -9.61
N GLN A 242 27.64 -7.92 -9.28
CA GLN A 242 27.77 -9.02 -10.22
C GLN A 242 26.45 -9.46 -10.86
N VAL A 243 25.31 -8.92 -10.40
CA VAL A 243 23.97 -9.30 -10.91
C VAL A 243 23.74 -10.82 -10.84
N LEU A 244 23.58 -11.32 -9.61
CA LEU A 244 23.56 -12.77 -9.32
C LEU A 244 22.48 -13.56 -10.07
N SER A 245 21.42 -12.91 -10.55
CA SER A 245 20.40 -13.57 -11.37
C SER A 245 20.94 -14.12 -12.71
N MET A 246 22.14 -13.70 -13.13
CA MET A 246 22.83 -14.20 -14.31
C MET A 246 23.86 -15.30 -14.00
N GLU A 247 24.06 -15.63 -12.72
CA GLU A 247 25.00 -16.67 -12.29
C GLU A 247 24.34 -18.05 -12.28
N PRO A 248 25.10 -19.15 -12.54
CA PRO A 248 24.59 -20.50 -12.34
C PRO A 248 24.15 -20.75 -10.89
N ALA A 249 23.05 -21.44 -10.69
CA ALA A 249 22.47 -21.70 -9.36
C ALA A 249 23.44 -22.41 -8.40
N GLU A 250 24.38 -23.22 -8.89
CA GLU A 250 25.42 -23.89 -8.08
C GLU A 250 26.36 -22.89 -7.41
N ASN A 251 26.54 -21.71 -8.00
CA ASN A 251 27.37 -20.67 -7.39
C ASN A 251 26.69 -20.06 -6.17
N LEU A 252 25.35 -19.97 -6.15
CA LEU A 252 24.58 -19.45 -5.01
C LEU A 252 24.76 -20.33 -3.76
N VAL A 253 24.93 -21.67 -3.94
CA VAL A 253 25.30 -22.58 -2.85
C VAL A 253 26.70 -22.30 -2.34
N LYS A 254 27.68 -22.12 -3.24
CA LYS A 254 29.07 -21.78 -2.89
C LYS A 254 29.15 -20.43 -2.16
N TYR A 255 28.35 -19.47 -2.58
CA TYR A 255 28.21 -18.15 -1.97
C TYR A 255 27.46 -18.18 -0.63
N LYS A 256 26.89 -19.33 -0.24
CA LYS A 256 26.10 -19.52 0.98
C LYS A 256 24.78 -18.73 0.99
N LEU A 257 24.31 -18.30 -0.15
CA LEU A 257 23.00 -17.63 -0.25
C LEU A 257 21.86 -18.62 -0.08
N ILE A 258 22.04 -19.88 -0.50
CA ILE A 258 21.10 -20.99 -0.33
C ILE A 258 21.80 -22.20 0.28
N ASP A 259 20.99 -23.16 0.77
CA ASP A 259 21.49 -24.38 1.42
C ASP A 259 21.64 -25.56 0.45
N GLY A 260 20.99 -25.52 -0.71
CA GLY A 260 21.08 -26.57 -1.73
C GLY A 260 20.13 -26.33 -2.89
N LEU A 261 20.29 -27.19 -3.91
CA LEU A 261 19.45 -27.21 -5.09
C LEU A 261 18.54 -28.44 -5.03
N LEU A 262 17.26 -28.27 -5.32
CA LEU A 262 16.24 -29.33 -5.32
C LEU A 262 15.27 -29.09 -6.48
N TYR A 263 14.71 -30.18 -7.01
CA TYR A 263 13.53 -30.09 -7.86
C TYR A 263 12.24 -29.98 -7.03
N ASN A 264 11.14 -29.62 -7.64
CA ASN A 264 9.85 -29.39 -6.98
C ASN A 264 9.25 -30.64 -6.32
N ASP A 265 9.58 -31.84 -6.79
CA ASP A 265 9.21 -33.09 -6.17
C ASP A 265 10.10 -33.42 -4.95
N GLU A 266 11.40 -33.08 -5.02
CA GLU A 266 12.36 -33.37 -3.96
C GLU A 266 12.11 -32.52 -2.68
N ILE A 267 11.65 -31.28 -2.82
CA ILE A 267 11.31 -30.46 -1.63
C ILE A 267 10.16 -31.07 -0.83
N LYS A 268 9.22 -31.76 -1.50
CA LYS A 268 8.14 -32.48 -0.81
C LYS A 268 8.70 -33.59 0.07
N ASP A 269 9.72 -34.32 -0.39
CA ASP A 269 10.40 -35.36 0.40
C ASP A 269 11.12 -34.77 1.62
N VAL A 270 11.72 -33.58 1.50
CA VAL A 270 12.32 -32.86 2.64
C VAL A 270 11.27 -32.49 3.68
N ILE A 271 10.11 -32.00 3.27
CA ILE A 271 9.01 -31.65 4.16
C ILE A 271 8.43 -32.89 4.82
N LYS A 272 8.13 -33.96 4.04
CA LYS A 272 7.65 -35.27 4.58
C LYS A 272 8.59 -35.80 5.65
N LYS A 273 9.88 -35.80 5.38
CA LYS A 273 10.90 -36.23 6.36
C LYS A 273 10.86 -35.41 7.65
N ARG A 274 10.64 -34.09 7.56
CA ARG A 274 10.51 -33.20 8.73
C ARG A 274 9.25 -33.50 9.55
N LEU A 275 8.18 -33.91 8.88
CA LEU A 275 6.90 -34.29 9.50
C LEU A 275 6.87 -35.73 10.01
N GLY A 276 7.87 -36.54 9.66
CA GLY A 276 7.88 -37.99 9.97
C GLY A 276 6.84 -38.78 9.16
N LEU A 277 6.51 -38.32 7.96
CA LEU A 277 5.58 -38.94 7.03
C LEU A 277 6.29 -39.95 6.11
N ASP A 278 5.57 -40.98 5.68
CA ASP A 278 6.03 -41.90 4.66
C ASP A 278 5.94 -41.26 3.24
N LYS A 279 6.61 -41.89 2.26
CA LYS A 279 6.65 -41.34 0.88
C LYS A 279 5.27 -41.17 0.24
N ASP A 280 4.35 -42.06 0.55
CA ASP A 280 3.01 -42.11 -0.03
C ASP A 280 1.98 -41.26 0.74
N ASP A 281 2.36 -40.72 1.91
CA ASP A 281 1.49 -39.83 2.69
C ASP A 281 1.37 -38.44 2.05
N ASP A 282 0.22 -37.80 2.21
CA ASP A 282 0.01 -36.42 1.78
C ASP A 282 0.45 -35.41 2.85
N ILE A 283 1.07 -34.32 2.41
CA ILE A 283 1.38 -33.18 3.28
C ILE A 283 0.11 -32.34 3.46
N LYS A 284 -0.35 -32.23 4.70
CA LYS A 284 -1.49 -31.37 5.05
C LYS A 284 -1.04 -29.92 5.07
N GLN A 285 -1.42 -29.18 4.05
CA GLN A 285 -1.09 -27.78 3.87
C GLN A 285 -2.25 -26.89 4.30
N LEU A 286 -1.94 -25.79 4.94
CA LEU A 286 -2.88 -24.74 5.31
C LEU A 286 -2.41 -23.42 4.65
N SER A 287 -3.30 -22.76 3.95
CA SER A 287 -3.06 -21.43 3.40
C SER A 287 -3.31 -20.33 4.44
N VAL A 288 -2.97 -19.09 4.12
CA VAL A 288 -3.33 -17.92 4.94
C VAL A 288 -4.85 -17.82 5.10
N ALA A 289 -5.61 -18.04 4.03
CA ALA A 289 -7.08 -18.03 4.05
C ALA A 289 -7.67 -19.14 4.94
N ASP A 290 -7.08 -20.35 4.94
CA ASP A 290 -7.50 -21.41 5.86
C ASP A 290 -7.28 -21.00 7.32
N MET A 291 -6.19 -20.29 7.61
CA MET A 291 -5.88 -19.80 8.96
C MET A 291 -6.80 -18.67 9.40
N GLU A 292 -7.28 -17.85 8.47
CA GLU A 292 -8.23 -16.79 8.74
C GLU A 292 -9.56 -17.36 9.23
N ASN A 293 -10.05 -18.41 8.56
CA ASN A 293 -11.30 -19.11 8.88
C ASN A 293 -11.23 -19.95 10.18
N MET A 294 -10.09 -19.97 10.86
CA MET A 294 -9.96 -20.60 12.18
C MET A 294 -10.49 -19.67 13.27
N LYS A 295 -11.40 -20.20 14.06
CA LYS A 295 -12.05 -19.47 15.15
C LYS A 295 -11.03 -18.93 16.16
N GLU A 296 -11.06 -17.63 16.41
CA GLU A 296 -10.33 -16.99 17.52
C GLU A 296 -11.23 -16.84 18.74
N GLU A 297 -10.66 -17.07 19.92
CA GLU A 297 -11.34 -16.70 21.16
C GLU A 297 -11.18 -15.20 21.41
N THR A 298 -12.26 -14.46 21.34
CA THR A 298 -12.30 -13.03 21.67
C THR A 298 -12.50 -12.85 23.15
N ASN A 299 -11.41 -12.80 23.92
CA ASN A 299 -11.44 -12.58 25.36
C ASN A 299 -10.89 -11.21 25.74
N GLY A 300 -11.61 -10.47 26.55
CA GLY A 300 -11.18 -9.16 27.07
C GLY A 300 -11.85 -7.97 26.40
N ASP A 301 -11.18 -6.82 26.49
CA ASP A 301 -11.64 -5.56 25.91
C ASP A 301 -11.15 -5.41 24.46
N GLU A 302 -11.87 -4.65 23.65
CA GLU A 302 -11.51 -4.44 22.27
C GLU A 302 -10.52 -3.28 22.09
N VAL A 303 -9.47 -3.53 21.29
CA VAL A 303 -8.60 -2.52 20.72
C VAL A 303 -8.86 -2.51 19.21
N ALA A 304 -9.48 -1.45 18.72
CA ALA A 304 -9.77 -1.30 17.30
C ALA A 304 -8.48 -1.00 16.50
N VAL A 305 -8.30 -1.68 15.37
CA VAL A 305 -7.27 -1.35 14.38
C VAL A 305 -7.98 -0.81 13.14
N TYR A 306 -7.81 0.48 12.89
CA TYR A 306 -8.41 1.17 11.76
C TYR A 306 -7.39 1.33 10.65
N TYR A 307 -7.62 0.71 9.51
CA TYR A 307 -6.69 0.70 8.36
C TYR A 307 -6.96 1.88 7.43
N THR A 308 -5.90 2.67 7.16
CA THR A 308 -5.92 3.79 6.23
C THR A 308 -4.76 3.66 5.25
N TYR A 309 -5.03 3.32 3.99
CA TYR A 309 -3.99 3.16 2.97
C TYR A 309 -4.46 3.67 1.60
N GLY A 310 -3.50 4.07 0.78
CA GLY A 310 -3.76 4.72 -0.50
C GLY A 310 -3.66 6.26 -0.47
N ASP A 311 -4.21 6.89 -1.49
CA ASP A 311 -4.17 8.35 -1.64
C ASP A 311 -5.23 9.05 -0.76
N ILE A 312 -4.86 10.14 -0.08
CA ILE A 312 -5.80 10.96 0.70
C ILE A 312 -6.61 11.84 -0.24
N VAL A 313 -7.94 11.70 -0.18
CA VAL A 313 -8.90 12.44 -1.00
C VAL A 313 -10.05 12.97 -0.14
N ASP A 314 -10.80 13.94 -0.66
CA ASP A 314 -11.97 14.48 0.04
C ASP A 314 -13.12 13.46 0.04
N ARG A 315 -13.35 12.83 -1.11
CA ARG A 315 -14.36 11.79 -1.35
C ARG A 315 -13.78 10.74 -2.29
N VAL A 316 -14.26 9.49 -2.17
CA VAL A 316 -13.86 8.43 -3.09
C VAL A 316 -14.21 8.83 -4.52
N PRO A 317 -13.23 8.86 -5.44
CA PRO A 317 -13.51 9.09 -6.86
C PRO A 317 -14.37 7.95 -7.40
N LYS A 318 -15.18 8.25 -8.44
CA LYS A 318 -15.91 7.18 -9.14
C LYS A 318 -14.94 6.15 -9.69
N GLN A 319 -15.08 4.92 -9.24
CA GLN A 319 -14.26 3.79 -9.66
C GLN A 319 -15.07 2.81 -10.52
N ASN A 320 -14.37 2.07 -11.37
CA ASN A 320 -14.93 0.91 -12.05
C ASN A 320 -14.81 -0.32 -11.14
N LEU A 321 -15.70 -1.28 -11.28
CA LEU A 321 -15.79 -2.51 -10.48
C LEU A 321 -14.48 -3.33 -10.46
N LEU A 322 -13.64 -3.18 -11.48
CA LEU A 322 -12.39 -3.91 -11.67
C LEU A 322 -11.15 -3.10 -11.23
N GLN A 323 -11.32 -1.91 -10.65
CA GLN A 323 -10.22 -1.10 -10.13
C GLN A 323 -10.11 -1.27 -8.61
N ASN A 324 -9.01 -1.85 -8.15
CA ASN A 324 -8.66 -1.99 -6.73
C ASN A 324 -7.83 -0.81 -6.23
N ASN A 325 -8.24 0.44 -6.52
CA ASN A 325 -7.55 1.58 -5.95
C ASN A 325 -8.09 1.89 -4.56
N HIS A 326 -7.21 1.94 -3.57
CA HIS A 326 -7.55 2.34 -2.21
C HIS A 326 -7.39 3.84 -2.02
N PHE A 327 -8.35 4.43 -1.30
CA PHE A 327 -8.36 5.85 -0.98
C PHE A 327 -8.67 6.05 0.50
N ILE A 328 -8.03 7.05 1.07
CA ILE A 328 -8.36 7.57 2.39
C ILE A 328 -9.28 8.77 2.18
N ALA A 329 -10.58 8.51 2.06
CA ALA A 329 -11.60 9.54 1.89
C ALA A 329 -11.90 10.20 3.23
N SER A 330 -11.66 11.52 3.34
CA SER A 330 -11.83 12.20 4.64
C SER A 330 -13.27 12.21 5.12
N GLU A 331 -14.26 12.21 4.23
CA GLU A 331 -15.68 12.15 4.58
C GLU A 331 -15.97 10.83 5.32
N ASP A 332 -15.63 9.68 4.73
CA ASP A 332 -15.90 8.35 5.28
C ASP A 332 -15.08 8.10 6.56
N VAL A 333 -13.77 8.39 6.52
CA VAL A 333 -12.86 8.15 7.66
C VAL A 333 -13.24 9.00 8.87
N CYS A 334 -13.72 10.24 8.68
CA CYS A 334 -14.17 11.08 9.80
C CYS A 334 -15.40 10.50 10.49
N ASP A 335 -16.35 9.95 9.73
CA ASP A 335 -17.55 9.32 10.27
C ASP A 335 -17.23 8.02 11.02
N ASP A 336 -16.33 7.20 10.45
CA ASP A 336 -15.84 5.97 11.08
C ASP A 336 -15.13 6.26 12.41
N LEU A 337 -14.19 7.22 12.42
CA LEU A 337 -13.49 7.61 13.65
C LEU A 337 -14.43 8.19 14.70
N GLU A 338 -15.50 8.89 14.29
CA GLU A 338 -16.54 9.35 15.23
C GLU A 338 -17.34 8.17 15.80
N SER A 339 -17.66 7.17 14.99
CA SER A 339 -18.32 5.93 15.41
C SER A 339 -17.47 5.15 16.40
N LEU A 340 -16.18 4.92 16.10
CA LEU A 340 -15.22 4.30 17.02
C LEU A 340 -15.05 5.09 18.33
N ALA A 341 -15.13 6.42 18.27
CA ALA A 341 -15.04 7.27 19.45
C ALA A 341 -16.24 7.09 20.39
N ASN A 342 -17.42 6.75 19.85
CA ASN A 342 -18.68 6.62 20.58
C ASN A 342 -19.00 5.18 21.01
N ASP A 343 -18.30 4.16 20.50
CA ASP A 343 -18.54 2.76 20.89
C ASP A 343 -17.88 2.46 22.25
N ASP A 344 -18.67 2.20 23.26
CA ASP A 344 -18.19 1.91 24.63
C ASP A 344 -17.43 0.57 24.75
N ASN A 345 -17.54 -0.35 23.80
CA ASN A 345 -16.81 -1.62 23.80
C ASN A 345 -15.33 -1.40 23.45
N ILE A 346 -15.04 -0.45 22.56
CA ILE A 346 -13.70 -0.12 22.10
C ILE A 346 -12.98 0.75 23.15
N LYS A 347 -11.84 0.28 23.65
CA LYS A 347 -11.07 0.95 24.70
C LYS A 347 -9.92 1.81 24.19
N ALA A 348 -9.36 1.48 23.04
CA ALA A 348 -8.33 2.25 22.36
C ALA A 348 -8.41 2.02 20.86
N VAL A 349 -7.83 2.92 20.08
CA VAL A 349 -7.78 2.82 18.62
C VAL A 349 -6.33 2.90 18.16
N VAL A 350 -5.93 1.95 17.34
CA VAL A 350 -4.71 2.02 16.53
C VAL A 350 -5.12 2.42 15.12
N ILE A 351 -4.55 3.49 14.59
CA ILE A 351 -4.73 3.83 13.18
C ILE A 351 -3.49 3.33 12.44
N ARG A 352 -3.67 2.33 11.58
CA ARG A 352 -2.65 1.84 10.67
C ARG A 352 -2.65 2.76 9.45
N VAL A 353 -1.50 3.38 9.14
CA VAL A 353 -1.38 4.39 8.08
C VAL A 353 -0.34 3.93 7.07
N ASN A 354 -0.76 3.73 5.81
CA ASN A 354 0.15 3.45 4.69
C ASN A 354 -0.20 4.34 3.49
N SER A 355 0.32 5.58 3.47
CA SER A 355 -0.03 6.59 2.49
C SER A 355 1.10 7.60 2.26
N GLY A 356 1.29 7.98 0.99
CA GLY A 356 2.15 9.09 0.60
C GLY A 356 1.55 10.48 0.82
N GLY A 357 0.29 10.56 1.30
CA GLY A 357 -0.47 11.80 1.46
C GLY A 357 -1.49 12.03 0.34
N GLY A 358 -1.90 13.28 0.14
CA GLY A 358 -2.91 13.66 -0.86
C GLY A 358 -3.45 15.06 -0.65
N SER A 359 -4.79 15.24 -0.68
CA SER A 359 -5.47 16.49 -0.47
C SER A 359 -5.08 17.13 0.87
N ALA A 360 -4.66 18.40 0.81
CA ALA A 360 -4.32 19.14 2.02
C ALA A 360 -5.57 19.47 2.86
N TYR A 361 -6.71 19.68 2.18
CA TYR A 361 -8.00 19.89 2.86
C TYR A 361 -8.43 18.63 3.60
N ALA A 362 -8.46 17.49 2.93
CA ALA A 362 -8.80 16.21 3.55
C ALA A 362 -7.90 15.89 4.75
N SER A 363 -6.59 16.17 4.62
CA SER A 363 -5.62 15.93 5.71
C SER A 363 -5.91 16.75 6.98
N GLU A 364 -6.40 18.01 6.85
CA GLU A 364 -6.81 18.81 8.00
C GLU A 364 -8.10 18.26 8.63
N GLN A 365 -9.07 17.76 7.81
CA GLN A 365 -10.29 17.13 8.35
C GLN A 365 -9.94 15.86 9.15
N LEU A 366 -9.07 15.02 8.59
CA LEU A 366 -8.58 13.81 9.26
C LEU A 366 -7.82 14.13 10.55
N TRP A 367 -6.94 15.13 10.54
CA TRP A 367 -6.25 15.60 11.74
C TRP A 367 -7.26 15.97 12.85
N HIS A 368 -8.30 16.73 12.48
CA HIS A 368 -9.34 17.13 13.41
C HIS A 368 -10.14 15.93 13.97
N ALA A 369 -10.49 14.96 13.11
CA ALA A 369 -11.18 13.74 13.53
C ALA A 369 -10.33 12.91 14.51
N VAL A 370 -9.03 12.79 14.26
CA VAL A 370 -8.09 12.12 15.19
C VAL A 370 -8.02 12.87 16.53
N GLN A 371 -8.04 14.21 16.54
CA GLN A 371 -8.08 14.98 17.78
C GLN A 371 -9.38 14.76 18.58
N LYS A 372 -10.54 14.67 17.89
CA LYS A 372 -11.83 14.33 18.52
C LYS A 372 -11.81 12.94 19.14
N LEU A 373 -11.30 11.95 18.40
CA LEU A 373 -11.16 10.58 18.87
C LEU A 373 -10.21 10.52 20.09
N LYS A 374 -9.06 11.16 20.01
CA LYS A 374 -8.06 11.25 21.08
C LYS A 374 -8.60 11.87 22.38
N ALA A 375 -9.56 12.77 22.28
CA ALA A 375 -10.20 13.36 23.45
C ALA A 375 -11.05 12.36 24.26
N LYS A 376 -11.46 11.24 23.63
CA LYS A 376 -12.29 10.19 24.25
C LYS A 376 -11.52 8.92 24.56
N LYS A 377 -10.59 8.51 23.70
CA LYS A 377 -9.87 7.23 23.79
C LYS A 377 -8.40 7.41 23.42
N PRO A 378 -7.48 6.59 23.94
CA PRO A 378 -6.10 6.56 23.46
C PRO A 378 -6.05 6.23 21.97
N VAL A 379 -5.26 7.01 21.21
CA VAL A 379 -5.00 6.81 19.79
C VAL A 379 -3.51 6.60 19.58
N VAL A 380 -3.16 5.49 18.92
CA VAL A 380 -1.78 5.15 18.54
C VAL A 380 -1.70 5.02 17.03
N ILE A 381 -0.69 5.61 16.41
CA ILE A 381 -0.40 5.41 14.99
C ILE A 381 0.58 4.24 14.83
N SER A 382 0.28 3.37 13.86
CA SER A 382 1.21 2.40 13.30
C SER A 382 1.45 2.75 11.83
N MET A 383 2.65 3.23 11.52
CA MET A 383 3.03 3.58 10.15
C MET A 383 3.45 2.34 9.39
N GLY A 384 2.92 2.12 8.18
CA GLY A 384 3.33 1.09 7.23
C GLY A 384 4.54 1.51 6.40
N GLY A 385 4.53 1.18 5.10
CA GLY A 385 5.59 1.53 4.14
C GLY A 385 5.81 3.02 4.02
N ALA A 386 4.72 3.79 4.00
CA ALA A 386 4.74 5.25 3.99
C ALA A 386 3.68 5.83 4.92
N ALA A 387 4.04 6.88 5.66
CA ALA A 387 3.11 7.77 6.34
C ALA A 387 3.66 9.19 6.28
N ALA A 388 3.52 9.80 5.10
CA ALA A 388 4.22 11.03 4.77
C ALA A 388 3.26 12.13 4.30
N SER A 389 3.67 13.38 4.47
CA SER A 389 2.93 14.56 4.04
C SER A 389 1.52 14.60 4.64
N GLY A 390 0.43 14.47 3.86
CA GLY A 390 -0.93 14.41 4.37
C GLY A 390 -1.17 13.29 5.38
N ALA A 391 -0.51 12.14 5.20
CA ALA A 391 -0.56 11.02 6.12
C ALA A 391 0.21 11.32 7.43
N TYR A 392 1.31 12.04 7.37
CA TYR A 392 1.97 12.54 8.58
C TYR A 392 1.13 13.63 9.27
N TYR A 393 0.39 14.41 8.49
CA TYR A 393 -0.52 15.45 9.00
C TYR A 393 -1.54 14.86 9.97
N LEU A 394 -2.28 13.82 9.56
CA LEU A 394 -3.21 13.13 10.44
C LEU A 394 -2.50 12.42 11.60
N SER A 395 -1.33 11.82 11.34
CA SER A 395 -0.59 11.02 12.31
C SER A 395 -0.06 11.84 13.49
N CYS A 396 0.36 13.11 13.24
CA CYS A 396 0.94 13.96 14.28
C CYS A 396 -0.06 14.33 15.39
N ALA A 397 -1.37 14.10 15.19
CA ALA A 397 -2.43 14.33 16.16
C ALA A 397 -2.47 13.30 17.29
N ALA A 398 -1.95 12.09 17.10
CA ALA A 398 -2.12 10.95 18.01
C ALA A 398 -1.42 11.08 19.36
N ASN A 399 -1.68 10.15 20.28
CA ASN A 399 -0.98 10.06 21.56
C ASN A 399 0.43 9.50 21.43
N TYR A 400 0.63 8.58 20.46
CA TYR A 400 1.90 7.88 20.26
C TYR A 400 2.03 7.41 18.80
N ILE A 401 3.23 7.40 18.27
CA ILE A 401 3.50 7.07 16.86
C ILE A 401 4.59 6.01 16.80
N PHE A 402 4.26 4.88 16.18
CA PHE A 402 5.20 3.83 15.77
C PHE A 402 5.50 3.91 14.28
N ALA A 403 6.73 3.60 13.90
CA ALA A 403 7.16 3.38 12.54
C ALA A 403 8.18 2.24 12.48
N GLU A 404 8.23 1.53 11.36
CA GLU A 404 9.37 0.64 11.11
C GLU A 404 10.62 1.48 10.76
N PRO A 405 11.84 0.98 11.03
CA PRO A 405 13.07 1.68 10.64
C PRO A 405 13.07 2.11 9.17
N THR A 406 12.44 1.31 8.31
CA THR A 406 12.37 1.49 6.85
C THR A 406 11.16 2.29 6.36
N THR A 407 10.23 2.65 7.24
CA THR A 407 9.08 3.50 6.90
C THR A 407 9.52 4.83 6.33
N ILE A 408 8.86 5.28 5.27
CA ILE A 408 9.01 6.64 4.72
C ILE A 408 8.02 7.58 5.41
N THR A 409 8.53 8.66 6.04
CA THR A 409 7.68 9.61 6.77
C THR A 409 8.16 11.06 6.64
N GLY A 410 7.52 11.97 7.37
CA GLY A 410 7.82 13.40 7.29
C GLY A 410 7.15 14.06 6.08
N SER A 411 7.95 14.55 5.12
CA SER A 411 7.47 15.32 3.95
C SER A 411 6.54 16.47 4.35
N ILE A 412 6.83 17.11 5.50
CA ILE A 412 6.05 18.24 6.05
C ILE A 412 6.20 19.43 5.13
N GLY A 413 5.25 19.59 4.21
CA GLY A 413 5.28 20.61 3.18
C GLY A 413 4.06 20.53 2.28
N ILE A 414 3.73 21.63 1.64
CA ILE A 414 2.57 21.78 0.74
C ILE A 414 3.05 22.25 -0.63
N PHE A 415 2.41 21.74 -1.66
CA PHE A 415 2.61 22.21 -3.02
C PHE A 415 1.28 22.30 -3.79
N GLY A 416 1.29 22.99 -4.89
CA GLY A 416 0.25 23.02 -5.89
C GLY A 416 0.87 23.12 -7.27
N MET A 417 0.15 22.66 -8.28
CA MET A 417 0.53 22.77 -9.68
C MET A 417 -0.64 23.31 -10.49
N VAL A 418 -0.35 24.20 -11.42
CA VAL A 418 -1.33 24.72 -12.36
C VAL A 418 -0.86 24.45 -13.78
N PHE A 419 -1.76 23.87 -14.57
CA PHE A 419 -1.54 23.63 -15.99
C PHE A 419 -1.85 24.89 -16.77
N ASN A 420 -0.88 25.40 -17.54
CA ASN A 420 -1.08 26.45 -18.51
C ASN A 420 -1.06 25.82 -19.91
N LYS A 421 -2.22 25.75 -20.55
CA LYS A 421 -2.44 25.24 -21.90
C LYS A 421 -2.56 26.32 -22.95
N SER A 422 -2.28 27.57 -22.61
CA SER A 422 -2.53 28.73 -23.49
C SER A 422 -1.79 28.60 -24.82
N GLU A 423 -0.54 28.17 -24.84
CA GLU A 423 0.25 27.95 -26.05
C GLU A 423 -0.34 26.83 -26.90
N LEU A 424 -0.69 25.68 -26.31
CA LEU A 424 -1.38 24.62 -27.00
C LEU A 424 -2.65 25.13 -27.69
N MET A 425 -3.50 25.83 -26.96
CA MET A 425 -4.79 26.26 -27.47
C MET A 425 -4.64 27.38 -28.53
N THR A 426 -3.82 28.41 -28.25
CA THR A 426 -3.76 29.57 -29.10
C THR A 426 -2.81 29.48 -30.28
N GLN A 427 -1.62 28.86 -30.08
CA GLN A 427 -0.58 28.78 -31.11
C GLN A 427 -0.64 27.46 -31.89
N LYS A 428 -0.82 26.32 -31.21
CA LYS A 428 -0.84 25.01 -31.86
C LYS A 428 -2.19 24.70 -32.52
N LEU A 429 -3.29 24.98 -31.80
CA LEU A 429 -4.67 24.69 -32.29
C LEU A 429 -5.34 25.92 -32.93
N GLY A 430 -4.75 27.11 -32.82
CA GLY A 430 -5.27 28.33 -33.45
C GLY A 430 -6.56 28.91 -32.84
N ILE A 431 -6.96 28.45 -31.64
CA ILE A 431 -8.17 28.92 -30.96
C ILE A 431 -7.97 30.36 -30.50
N LYS A 432 -9.00 31.20 -30.65
CA LYS A 432 -9.02 32.57 -30.18
C LYS A 432 -10.02 32.72 -29.04
N TYR A 433 -9.64 33.45 -28.01
CA TYR A 433 -10.48 33.72 -26.85
C TYR A 433 -10.85 35.20 -26.83
N ASP A 434 -12.12 35.48 -26.61
CA ASP A 434 -12.63 36.81 -26.30
C ASP A 434 -13.27 36.77 -24.91
N GLU A 435 -12.97 37.76 -24.07
CA GLU A 435 -13.32 37.75 -22.66
C GLU A 435 -14.26 38.90 -22.31
N VAL A 436 -15.35 38.59 -21.65
CA VAL A 436 -16.21 39.57 -20.97
C VAL A 436 -16.10 39.37 -19.47
N LYS A 437 -15.74 40.40 -18.74
CA LYS A 437 -15.42 40.33 -17.29
C LYS A 437 -16.23 41.35 -16.50
N THR A 438 -16.84 40.94 -15.42
CA THR A 438 -17.42 41.84 -14.42
C THR A 438 -16.35 42.43 -13.50
N ASN A 439 -15.32 41.62 -13.20
CA ASN A 439 -14.22 41.95 -12.32
C ASN A 439 -12.89 41.51 -12.94
N ARG A 440 -11.77 42.09 -12.53
CA ARG A 440 -10.44 41.84 -13.10
C ARG A 440 -10.05 40.34 -13.11
N ASN A 441 -10.44 39.58 -12.09
CA ASN A 441 -10.07 38.20 -11.92
C ASN A 441 -11.22 37.20 -12.21
N SER A 442 -12.28 37.59 -12.96
CA SER A 442 -13.44 36.73 -13.22
C SER A 442 -13.12 35.44 -14.00
N THR A 443 -12.00 35.43 -14.73
CA THR A 443 -11.50 34.26 -15.47
C THR A 443 -10.35 33.55 -14.73
N PHE A 444 -10.18 33.81 -13.42
CA PHE A 444 -9.18 33.14 -12.60
C PHE A 444 -9.39 31.62 -12.60
N GLY A 445 -8.30 30.85 -12.78
CA GLY A 445 -8.34 29.41 -12.86
C GLY A 445 -8.53 28.83 -14.28
N SER A 446 -8.73 29.65 -15.30
CA SER A 446 -8.70 29.19 -16.68
C SER A 446 -7.30 28.68 -17.05
N ALA A 447 -7.20 27.44 -17.54
CA ALA A 447 -5.95 26.86 -18.00
C ALA A 447 -5.56 27.36 -19.43
N ASP A 448 -6.50 28.00 -20.14
CA ASP A 448 -6.38 28.38 -21.55
C ASP A 448 -5.76 29.76 -21.72
N THR A 449 -5.67 30.53 -20.65
CA THR A 449 -5.03 31.86 -20.64
C THR A 449 -3.90 31.89 -19.60
N PRO A 450 -2.79 32.60 -19.88
CA PRO A 450 -1.69 32.73 -18.92
C PRO A 450 -2.15 33.41 -17.63
N MET A 451 -1.76 32.88 -16.49
CA MET A 451 -1.97 33.56 -15.21
C MET A 451 -1.14 34.82 -15.11
N THR A 452 -1.72 35.89 -14.55
CA THR A 452 -0.99 37.09 -14.19
C THR A 452 -0.11 36.85 -12.95
N THR A 453 0.91 37.71 -12.77
CA THR A 453 1.76 37.67 -11.57
C THR A 453 0.94 37.81 -10.27
N GLU A 454 -0.10 38.67 -10.31
CA GLU A 454 -1.01 38.85 -9.19
C GLU A 454 -1.78 37.53 -8.84
N GLN A 455 -2.32 36.87 -9.86
CA GLN A 455 -3.03 35.60 -9.69
C GLN A 455 -2.12 34.50 -9.16
N MET A 456 -0.88 34.41 -9.66
CA MET A 456 0.15 33.53 -9.12
C MET A 456 0.45 33.83 -7.64
N GLY A 457 0.49 35.12 -7.28
CA GLY A 457 0.67 35.58 -5.91
C GLY A 457 -0.45 35.10 -4.97
N PHE A 458 -1.70 35.05 -5.41
CA PHE A 458 -2.82 34.53 -4.60
C PHE A 458 -2.66 33.04 -4.30
N ILE A 459 -2.27 32.23 -5.29
CA ILE A 459 -2.03 30.79 -5.09
C ILE A 459 -0.85 30.58 -4.14
N GLN A 460 0.28 31.24 -4.38
CA GLN A 460 1.45 31.10 -3.50
C GLN A 460 1.14 31.52 -2.06
N ALA A 461 0.37 32.57 -1.85
CA ALA A 461 -0.06 33.00 -0.53
C ALA A 461 -0.95 31.93 0.16
N SER A 462 -1.81 31.25 -0.60
CA SER A 462 -2.62 30.14 -0.09
C SER A 462 -1.76 28.95 0.31
N ILE A 463 -0.80 28.56 -0.54
CA ILE A 463 0.18 27.48 -0.25
C ILE A 463 0.98 27.80 1.02
N ASN A 464 1.44 29.05 1.16
CA ASN A 464 2.18 29.49 2.36
C ASN A 464 1.33 29.38 3.64
N ARG A 465 0.06 29.78 3.58
CA ARG A 465 -0.86 29.64 4.73
C ARG A 465 -1.07 28.17 5.10
N GLY A 466 -1.29 27.29 4.10
CA GLY A 466 -1.42 25.85 4.34
C GLY A 466 -0.16 25.25 4.96
N TYR A 467 1.02 25.67 4.51
CA TYR A 467 2.29 25.20 5.09
C TYR A 467 2.46 25.65 6.55
N ILE A 468 2.14 26.91 6.87
CA ILE A 468 2.18 27.40 8.26
C ILE A 468 1.20 26.60 9.14
N LEU A 469 0.00 26.35 8.64
CA LEU A 469 -1.00 25.55 9.36
C LEU A 469 -0.49 24.14 9.62
N PHE A 470 0.02 23.43 8.60
CA PHE A 470 0.58 22.09 8.77
C PHE A 470 1.69 22.07 9.83
N LYS A 471 2.66 23.00 9.75
CA LYS A 471 3.71 23.11 10.76
C LYS A 471 3.15 23.34 12.18
N SER A 472 2.12 24.16 12.32
CA SER A 472 1.49 24.42 13.62
C SER A 472 0.85 23.15 14.22
N ARG A 473 0.22 22.30 13.37
CA ARG A 473 -0.33 21.01 13.79
C ARG A 473 0.76 20.04 14.26
N VAL A 474 1.89 20.02 13.53
CA VAL A 474 3.05 19.23 13.95
C VAL A 474 3.66 19.75 15.24
N ALA A 475 3.82 21.06 15.37
CA ALA A 475 4.34 21.69 16.59
C ALA A 475 3.50 21.32 17.83
N GLU A 476 2.17 21.42 17.70
CA GLU A 476 1.20 21.05 18.73
C GLU A 476 1.28 19.54 19.08
N GLY A 477 1.18 18.69 18.07
CA GLY A 477 1.12 17.24 18.27
C GLY A 477 2.42 16.63 18.78
N ARG A 478 3.56 17.13 18.30
CA ARG A 478 4.90 16.65 18.68
C ARG A 478 5.54 17.45 19.83
N LYS A 479 4.86 18.48 20.34
CA LYS A 479 5.37 19.37 21.40
C LYS A 479 6.74 19.99 21.03
N LEU A 480 6.89 20.42 19.78
CA LEU A 480 8.06 21.09 19.25
C LEU A 480 7.79 22.59 19.07
N SER A 481 8.83 23.42 19.10
CA SER A 481 8.68 24.83 18.70
C SER A 481 8.50 24.95 17.17
N MET A 482 7.93 26.04 16.69
CA MET A 482 7.78 26.29 15.26
C MET A 482 9.13 26.34 14.53
N GLU A 483 10.17 26.80 15.20
CA GLU A 483 11.55 26.84 14.67
C GLU A 483 12.09 25.42 14.48
N ASN A 484 11.95 24.57 15.50
CA ASN A 484 12.39 23.17 15.42
C ASN A 484 11.61 22.39 14.35
N VAL A 485 10.31 22.68 14.19
CA VAL A 485 9.51 22.08 13.11
C VAL A 485 10.01 22.56 11.75
N GLU A 486 10.35 23.86 11.58
CA GLU A 486 10.90 24.36 10.30
C GLU A 486 12.20 23.67 9.91
N GLU A 487 13.09 23.38 10.87
CA GLU A 487 14.35 22.69 10.61
C GLU A 487 14.15 21.28 10.03
N VAL A 488 13.12 20.56 10.49
CA VAL A 488 12.81 19.19 10.07
C VAL A 488 11.70 19.11 9.01
N ALA A 489 11.08 20.22 8.66
CA ALA A 489 10.02 20.31 7.66
C ALA A 489 10.58 20.53 6.24
N GLN A 490 10.16 21.58 5.55
CA GLN A 490 10.54 21.94 4.19
C GLN A 490 10.30 20.84 3.15
N GLY A 491 9.35 19.94 3.42
CA GLY A 491 9.03 18.80 2.57
C GLY A 491 10.03 17.64 2.64
N HIS A 492 10.95 17.64 3.63
CA HIS A 492 11.98 16.62 3.76
C HIS A 492 11.39 15.26 4.16
N VAL A 493 11.81 14.23 3.45
CA VAL A 493 11.43 12.83 3.65
C VAL A 493 12.46 12.13 4.51
N TYR A 494 12.02 11.37 5.50
CA TYR A 494 12.86 10.64 6.44
C TYR A 494 12.52 9.17 6.44
N LEU A 495 13.52 8.32 6.72
CA LEU A 495 13.29 6.96 7.21
C LEU A 495 12.77 7.01 8.66
N GLY A 496 12.00 6.00 9.08
CA GLY A 496 11.50 5.89 10.45
C GLY A 496 12.61 5.96 11.50
N GLU A 497 13.75 5.33 11.24
CA GLU A 497 14.94 5.41 12.12
C GLU A 497 15.50 6.83 12.29
N ASP A 498 15.41 7.66 11.25
CA ASP A 498 15.84 9.06 11.31
C ASP A 498 14.74 9.95 11.93
N ALA A 499 13.47 9.66 11.63
CA ALA A 499 12.31 10.35 12.20
C ALA A 499 12.24 10.20 13.73
N LEU A 500 12.66 9.05 14.28
CA LEU A 500 12.79 8.83 15.72
C LEU A 500 13.82 9.82 16.34
N LYS A 501 14.98 9.99 15.71
CA LYS A 501 16.06 10.87 16.21
C LYS A 501 15.64 12.34 16.31
N ILE A 502 14.76 12.77 15.39
CA ILE A 502 14.24 14.14 15.30
C ILE A 502 12.85 14.31 15.93
N LYS A 503 12.36 13.29 16.68
CA LYS A 503 11.10 13.29 17.45
C LYS A 503 9.83 13.39 16.59
N LEU A 504 9.88 13.06 15.32
CA LEU A 504 8.69 12.92 14.48
C LEU A 504 7.98 11.58 14.72
N VAL A 505 8.67 10.58 15.26
CA VAL A 505 8.18 9.26 15.68
C VAL A 505 8.56 9.05 17.14
N ASP A 506 7.79 8.28 17.91
CA ASP A 506 8.05 8.03 19.33
C ASP A 506 8.83 6.74 19.56
N GLU A 507 8.61 5.70 18.73
CA GLU A 507 9.23 4.39 18.89
C GLU A 507 9.27 3.65 17.55
N LEU A 508 10.27 2.77 17.39
CA LEU A 508 10.35 1.88 16.23
C LEU A 508 9.63 0.56 16.51
N GLY A 509 8.87 0.07 15.54
CA GLY A 509 8.17 -1.22 15.59
C GLY A 509 6.88 -1.23 14.78
N GLY A 510 6.38 -2.44 14.52
CA GLY A 510 5.20 -2.69 13.71
C GLY A 510 3.88 -2.61 14.49
N LEU A 511 2.82 -3.13 13.84
CA LEU A 511 1.45 -3.05 14.31
C LEU A 511 1.24 -3.70 15.69
N ASP A 512 1.82 -4.87 15.95
CA ASP A 512 1.66 -5.57 17.24
C ASP A 512 2.14 -4.73 18.43
N ARG A 513 3.24 -3.97 18.26
CA ARG A 513 3.74 -3.05 19.31
C ARG A 513 2.81 -1.86 19.50
N ALA A 514 2.25 -1.33 18.41
CA ALA A 514 1.28 -0.24 18.47
C ALA A 514 0.00 -0.66 19.20
N VAL A 515 -0.52 -1.87 18.93
CA VAL A 515 -1.68 -2.46 19.63
C VAL A 515 -1.40 -2.64 21.12
N ALA A 516 -0.26 -3.23 21.47
CA ALA A 516 0.14 -3.40 22.87
C ALA A 516 0.26 -2.05 23.61
N LYS A 517 0.77 -1.02 22.93
CA LYS A 517 0.87 0.34 23.47
C LYS A 517 -0.50 0.98 23.66
N ALA A 518 -1.42 0.80 22.72
CA ALA A 518 -2.79 1.30 22.80
C ALA A 518 -3.53 0.68 24.00
N ALA A 519 -3.44 -0.66 24.14
CA ALA A 519 -3.99 -1.38 25.30
C ALA A 519 -3.39 -0.88 26.63
N ALA A 520 -2.07 -0.65 26.68
CA ALA A 520 -1.40 -0.12 27.86
C ALA A 520 -1.87 1.31 28.22
N LEU A 521 -2.05 2.19 27.23
CA LEU A 521 -2.58 3.54 27.44
C LEU A 521 -4.03 3.52 27.92
N ALA A 522 -4.84 2.59 27.45
CA ALA A 522 -6.21 2.36 27.92
C ALA A 522 -6.27 1.59 29.24
N LYS A 523 -5.13 1.11 29.79
CA LYS A 523 -5.03 0.30 31.01
C LYS A 523 -5.79 -1.04 30.91
N VAL A 524 -5.90 -1.59 29.73
CA VAL A 524 -6.51 -2.88 29.45
C VAL A 524 -5.48 -4.00 29.70
N LYS A 525 -5.88 -5.07 30.38
CA LYS A 525 -5.00 -6.20 30.73
C LYS A 525 -5.11 -7.36 29.73
N THR A 526 -6.30 -7.61 29.27
CA THR A 526 -6.60 -8.66 28.29
C THR A 526 -7.41 -8.03 27.17
N TRP A 527 -6.98 -8.21 25.94
CA TRP A 527 -7.63 -7.60 24.77
C TRP A 527 -7.65 -8.52 23.57
N TYR A 528 -8.55 -8.23 22.67
CA TYR A 528 -8.54 -8.71 21.28
C TYR A 528 -8.53 -7.51 20.33
N THR A 529 -8.23 -7.74 19.06
CA THR A 529 -8.23 -6.71 18.02
C THR A 529 -9.43 -6.86 17.12
N GLY A 530 -10.20 -5.77 16.91
CA GLY A 530 -11.17 -5.64 15.84
C GLY A 530 -10.53 -4.88 14.66
N SER A 531 -10.82 -5.29 13.42
CA SER A 531 -10.31 -4.65 12.20
C SER A 531 -11.37 -3.74 11.59
N TYR A 532 -10.98 -2.51 11.25
CA TYR A 532 -11.86 -1.47 10.72
C TYR A 532 -11.22 -0.77 9.51
N PRO A 533 -12.02 -0.24 8.53
CA PRO A 533 -13.46 -0.44 8.45
C PRO A 533 -13.81 -1.92 8.32
N GLU A 534 -15.01 -2.31 8.77
CA GLU A 534 -15.49 -3.68 8.57
C GLU A 534 -15.57 -4.00 7.08
N PRO A 535 -15.20 -5.23 6.66
CA PRO A 535 -15.32 -5.64 5.27
C PRO A 535 -16.75 -5.46 4.74
N GLN A 536 -16.90 -4.75 3.61
CA GLN A 536 -18.19 -4.68 2.94
C GLN A 536 -18.56 -6.05 2.37
N GLY A 537 -19.74 -6.55 2.73
CA GLY A 537 -20.22 -7.82 2.19
C GLY A 537 -20.37 -7.78 0.66
N PHE A 538 -20.19 -8.93 -0.02
CA PHE A 538 -20.32 -9.08 -1.47
C PHE A 538 -21.57 -8.41 -2.06
N MET A 539 -22.72 -8.55 -1.38
CA MET A 539 -23.99 -7.95 -1.84
C MET A 539 -23.98 -6.42 -1.76
N GLU A 540 -23.31 -5.86 -0.79
CA GLU A 540 -23.17 -4.41 -0.62
C GLU A 540 -22.25 -3.84 -1.71
N GLN A 541 -21.14 -4.53 -2.01
CA GLN A 541 -20.24 -4.18 -3.12
C GLN A 541 -20.98 -4.24 -4.46
N LEU A 542 -21.80 -5.26 -4.69
CA LEU A 542 -22.59 -5.42 -5.92
C LEU A 542 -23.64 -4.30 -6.09
N LEU A 543 -24.30 -3.89 -5.00
CA LEU A 543 -25.32 -2.84 -5.02
C LEU A 543 -24.72 -1.44 -5.18
N ASN A 544 -23.50 -1.21 -4.64
CA ASN A 544 -22.80 0.06 -4.73
C ASN A 544 -22.02 0.24 -6.06
N SER A 545 -21.93 -0.81 -6.89
CA SER A 545 -21.20 -0.77 -8.16
C SER A 545 -21.99 -0.10 -9.27
N GLU A 546 -21.51 1.05 -9.76
CA GLU A 546 -21.98 1.63 -11.03
C GLU A 546 -21.29 0.92 -12.23
N THR A 547 -22.00 0.05 -12.84
CA THR A 547 -21.91 -0.59 -14.19
C THR A 547 -20.59 -0.60 -14.99
N VAL A 548 -20.24 -1.79 -15.43
CA VAL A 548 -19.23 -2.38 -16.35
C VAL A 548 -18.81 -1.59 -17.64
N LYS A 549 -19.15 -0.33 -17.82
CA LYS A 549 -18.91 0.41 -19.07
C LYS A 549 -17.50 1.02 -19.25
N GLY A 550 -16.65 1.01 -18.24
CA GLY A 550 -15.37 1.74 -18.26
C GLY A 550 -14.22 1.03 -18.96
N ASN A 551 -14.13 -0.29 -18.87
CA ASN A 551 -12.92 -1.03 -19.23
C ASN A 551 -12.63 -1.11 -20.74
N PHE A 552 -13.65 -1.21 -21.57
CA PHE A 552 -13.48 -1.27 -23.02
C PHE A 552 -12.78 -0.02 -23.59
N LEU A 553 -13.11 1.15 -23.07
CA LEU A 553 -12.50 2.41 -23.50
C LEU A 553 -11.04 2.53 -23.02
N ASP A 554 -10.74 2.07 -21.82
CA ASP A 554 -9.39 2.13 -21.24
C ASP A 554 -8.44 1.17 -21.97
N GLU A 555 -8.90 -0.04 -22.25
CA GLU A 555 -8.17 -1.03 -23.05
C GLU A 555 -7.93 -0.54 -24.49
N GLN A 556 -8.94 0.08 -25.12
CA GLN A 556 -8.78 0.71 -26.43
C GLN A 556 -7.79 1.88 -26.40
N LEU A 557 -7.80 2.68 -25.35
CA LEU A 557 -6.83 3.76 -25.15
C LEU A 557 -5.41 3.20 -24.94
N HIS A 558 -5.24 2.15 -24.16
CA HIS A 558 -3.96 1.48 -23.96
C HIS A 558 -3.40 0.94 -25.28
N LEU A 559 -4.22 0.23 -26.06
CA LEU A 559 -3.85 -0.29 -27.38
C LEU A 559 -3.55 0.83 -28.39
N THR A 560 -4.29 1.94 -28.34
CA THR A 560 -4.16 3.04 -29.29
C THR A 560 -2.96 3.94 -29.00
N LEU A 561 -2.71 4.22 -27.72
CA LEU A 561 -1.66 5.13 -27.28
C LEU A 561 -0.30 4.44 -27.08
N GLY A 562 -0.28 3.11 -26.87
CA GLY A 562 0.95 2.36 -26.64
C GLY A 562 1.82 3.03 -25.57
N VAL A 563 3.08 3.33 -25.91
CA VAL A 563 4.02 4.01 -24.99
C VAL A 563 3.59 5.40 -24.50
N LEU A 564 2.60 6.01 -25.13
CA LEU A 564 2.02 7.29 -24.72
C LEU A 564 0.87 7.14 -23.71
N TYR A 565 0.43 5.91 -23.42
CA TYR A 565 -0.68 5.65 -22.48
C TYR A 565 -0.34 6.13 -21.08
N GLU A 566 0.78 5.72 -20.52
CA GLU A 566 1.21 6.13 -19.16
C GLU A 566 1.33 7.66 -19.00
N PRO A 567 2.02 8.39 -19.89
CA PRO A 567 2.02 9.86 -19.84
C PRO A 567 0.63 10.49 -19.98
N PHE A 568 -0.25 9.88 -20.78
CA PHE A 568 -1.62 10.36 -20.94
C PHE A 568 -2.44 10.17 -19.67
N MET A 569 -2.40 8.98 -19.07
CA MET A 569 -3.10 8.65 -17.82
C MET A 569 -2.57 9.47 -16.65
N LEU A 570 -1.26 9.67 -16.58
CA LEU A 570 -0.64 10.57 -15.60
C LEU A 570 -1.18 12.01 -15.74
N THR A 571 -1.27 12.52 -16.96
CA THR A 571 -1.81 13.87 -17.22
C THR A 571 -3.29 13.96 -16.80
N ARG A 572 -4.07 12.92 -17.07
CA ARG A 572 -5.48 12.81 -16.67
C ARG A 572 -5.63 12.76 -15.15
N SER A 573 -4.85 11.94 -14.47
CA SER A 573 -4.87 11.82 -13.00
C SER A 573 -4.50 13.15 -12.32
N LEU A 574 -3.49 13.86 -12.85
CA LEU A 574 -3.10 15.16 -12.33
C LEU A 574 -4.19 16.24 -12.51
N GLN A 575 -5.02 16.17 -13.57
CA GLN A 575 -6.15 17.07 -13.77
C GLN A 575 -7.31 16.83 -12.80
N GLN A 576 -7.44 15.62 -12.29
CA GLN A 576 -8.48 15.22 -11.33
C GLN A 576 -8.07 15.42 -9.88
N MET A 577 -6.79 15.67 -9.61
CA MET A 577 -6.29 15.92 -8.26
C MET A 577 -6.76 17.28 -7.73
N ASP A 578 -6.95 17.36 -6.41
CA ASP A 578 -7.10 18.62 -5.72
C ASP A 578 -5.92 19.55 -6.07
N PRO A 579 -6.15 20.81 -6.42
CA PRO A 579 -5.08 21.74 -6.79
C PRO A 579 -4.06 22.00 -5.68
N ILE A 580 -4.39 21.72 -4.42
CA ILE A 580 -3.49 21.90 -3.26
C ILE A 580 -3.24 20.54 -2.62
N GLN A 581 -1.99 20.07 -2.72
CA GLN A 581 -1.59 18.73 -2.33
C GLN A 581 -0.59 18.72 -1.17
N ALA A 582 -0.80 17.79 -0.25
CA ALA A 582 0.17 17.32 0.72
C ALA A 582 0.50 15.86 0.39
N ARG A 583 1.41 15.62 -0.58
CA ARG A 583 1.71 14.30 -1.14
C ARG A 583 3.21 14.10 -1.35
N LEU A 584 3.64 12.83 -1.32
CA LEU A 584 4.98 12.42 -1.76
C LEU A 584 5.15 12.59 -3.28
N PRO A 585 6.38 12.84 -3.75
CA PRO A 585 6.66 13.09 -5.17
C PRO A 585 6.60 11.83 -6.06
N PHE A 586 6.50 10.62 -5.49
CA PHE A 586 6.62 9.36 -6.21
C PHE A 586 5.82 8.26 -5.49
N ARG A 587 5.46 7.21 -6.23
CA ARG A 587 4.99 5.96 -5.65
C ARG A 587 6.21 5.10 -5.32
N LEU A 588 6.24 4.55 -4.11
CA LEU A 588 7.30 3.67 -3.65
C LEU A 588 6.90 2.23 -4.02
N GLN A 589 7.66 1.62 -4.91
CA GLN A 589 7.60 0.17 -5.15
C GLN A 589 9.03 -0.36 -5.07
N VAL A 590 9.24 -1.38 -4.27
CA VAL A 590 10.48 -2.15 -4.20
C VAL A 590 10.21 -3.46 -4.95
N ASN A 591 10.74 -3.58 -6.14
CA ASN A 591 10.67 -4.81 -6.93
C ASN A 591 11.72 -5.80 -6.45
#